data_6cd7a114f31cbe06d2a66b1ee51bc470
#
_entry.id   6cd7a114f31cbe06d2a66b1ee51bc470
#
_cell.length_a   1.000
_cell.length_b   1.000
_cell.length_c   1.000
_cell.angle_alpha   90.00
_cell.angle_beta   90.00
_cell.angle_gamma   90.00
#
_symmetry.space_group_name_H-M   'P 1'
#
loop_
_entity.id
_entity.type
_entity.pdbx_description
1 polymer ?
#
loop_
_entity_poly.entity_id
_entity_poly.type
_entity_poly.pdbx_seq_one_letter_code
_entity_poly.pdbx_strand_id
1 'polypeptide(L)'
;TYYYKDKKLTSGGWRSTGVIFESAYKQQARLQTQLDDTFWSYPADPTRTYIREQFDTSVGEYFYGFGEKFTTFTKNGQNVEIWNADGGTCSDQSYKSIPFYLSSKGYGVFVNSTDKVSYEVCSDTVSKVSMTVPGESLEYYVFGGANLTDVLKGYTDLTGKPSLPPAFSFGLWLTTSFTTTYDEETITSFIDGMAERDIPLQVFHFDCFWMKGFEWCNFEWDKSQFPDPPAMLKRLHENKGLKTCVWINPYVGQRSKLFDEGMKNGYFIKKTDGSVFQCDEWQPGMAIVDFTNPEACKWYAGYLRKLCEMGVDTFKTDFGERIPTRDVVYYDGSDPIKMHNFYTYLYNECVFNVLKEYFGENKACLFARSATAGGQKFPVHWGGDCSGNYNSMAEVVRGCLSLCISGFGYTSHDMAGFEATATPDIYKRWAAFGMFSSHSRLHGNQSYRVPWLFDEESCDVLRFFTKLKGKLMPYLWAQAIKTHEVGVPVMRAMVIDFADDPTCLTLDRQYMFGDNILVAPILNDEGI
;
A
#
# COMPACT_ATOMS: atom_id res chain seq x y z
N THR A 1 16.47 -3.14 -29.37
CA THR A 1 17.15 -1.94 -28.81
C THR A 1 16.15 -0.81 -28.73
N TYR A 2 16.08 -0.14 -27.60
CA TYR A 2 15.18 0.96 -27.33
C TYR A 2 15.96 2.27 -27.20
N TYR A 3 15.41 3.34 -27.78
CA TYR A 3 16.02 4.66 -27.79
C TYR A 3 15.03 5.71 -27.29
N TYR A 4 15.53 6.72 -26.57
CA TYR A 4 14.84 7.98 -26.36
C TYR A 4 15.61 9.09 -27.07
N LYS A 5 15.02 9.67 -28.11
CA LYS A 5 15.72 10.50 -29.09
C LYS A 5 16.95 9.71 -29.61
N ASP A 6 18.15 10.23 -29.51
CA ASP A 6 19.39 9.58 -29.96
C ASP A 6 20.09 8.74 -28.86
N LYS A 7 19.55 8.76 -27.63
CA LYS A 7 20.12 8.01 -26.50
C LYS A 7 19.61 6.58 -26.49
N LYS A 8 20.52 5.61 -26.58
CA LYS A 8 20.19 4.22 -26.35
C LYS A 8 19.83 4.00 -24.87
N LEU A 9 18.63 3.48 -24.60
CA LEU A 9 18.17 3.15 -23.26
C LEU A 9 18.58 1.75 -22.85
N THR A 10 18.17 0.74 -23.64
CA THR A 10 18.50 -0.67 -23.42
C THR A 10 18.32 -1.46 -24.71
N SER A 11 18.72 -2.71 -24.69
CA SER A 11 18.50 -3.66 -25.80
C SER A 11 18.32 -5.08 -25.28
N GLY A 12 17.46 -5.86 -25.93
CA GLY A 12 17.49 -7.31 -25.84
C GLY A 12 18.59 -7.86 -26.73
N GLY A 13 19.23 -8.94 -26.31
CA GLY A 13 20.17 -9.69 -27.11
C GLY A 13 19.50 -10.59 -28.16
N TRP A 14 20.26 -11.19 -29.05
CA TRP A 14 19.75 -12.24 -29.92
C TRP A 14 19.28 -13.42 -29.06
N ARG A 15 18.04 -13.89 -29.25
CA ARG A 15 17.35 -14.86 -28.38
C ARG A 15 17.07 -14.34 -26.96
N SER A 16 16.82 -13.04 -26.81
CA SER A 16 16.44 -12.47 -25.51
C SER A 16 15.05 -12.94 -25.04
N THR A 17 14.17 -13.28 -25.98
CA THR A 17 12.82 -13.81 -25.73
C THR A 17 12.76 -15.30 -26.03
N GLY A 18 12.11 -16.04 -25.15
CA GLY A 18 11.93 -17.50 -25.36
C GLY A 18 10.84 -18.06 -24.44
N VAL A 19 10.32 -19.23 -24.83
CA VAL A 19 9.39 -20.04 -24.03
C VAL A 19 10.21 -21.11 -23.29
N ILE A 20 9.99 -21.23 -22.00
CA ILE A 20 10.62 -22.23 -21.14
C ILE A 20 9.57 -23.05 -20.41
N PHE A 21 9.92 -24.28 -20.05
CA PHE A 21 9.06 -25.14 -19.23
C PHE A 21 9.34 -24.91 -17.74
N GLU A 22 8.33 -25.08 -16.92
CA GLU A 22 8.41 -24.86 -15.48
C GLU A 22 9.54 -25.67 -14.82
N SER A 23 9.81 -26.89 -15.28
CA SER A 23 10.90 -27.72 -14.76
C SER A 23 12.28 -27.07 -14.93
N ALA A 24 12.50 -26.37 -16.06
CA ALA A 24 13.73 -25.63 -16.29
C ALA A 24 13.78 -24.34 -15.46
N TYR A 25 12.64 -23.67 -15.30
CA TYR A 25 12.50 -22.48 -14.49
C TYR A 25 12.76 -22.77 -13.00
N LYS A 26 12.21 -23.87 -12.47
CA LYS A 26 12.40 -24.27 -11.06
C LYS A 26 13.83 -24.64 -10.70
N GLN A 27 14.61 -25.12 -11.64
CA GLN A 27 16.04 -25.35 -11.41
C GLN A 27 16.80 -24.05 -11.19
N GLN A 28 16.31 -22.95 -11.74
CA GLN A 28 16.85 -21.61 -11.57
C GLN A 28 16.21 -20.84 -10.40
N ALA A 29 14.90 -21.00 -10.23
CA ALA A 29 14.17 -20.43 -9.08
C ALA A 29 14.31 -21.35 -7.86
N ARG A 30 15.15 -20.97 -6.94
CA ARG A 30 15.39 -21.73 -5.71
C ARG A 30 14.07 -22.01 -4.97
N LEU A 31 13.75 -23.32 -4.86
CA LEU A 31 13.03 -23.98 -3.75
C LEU A 31 12.13 -23.13 -2.80
N GLN A 32 11.31 -22.24 -3.31
CA GLN A 32 10.25 -21.62 -2.52
C GLN A 32 9.01 -22.50 -2.38
N THR A 33 8.98 -23.62 -3.08
CA THR A 33 7.77 -24.39 -3.33
C THR A 33 7.48 -25.50 -2.34
N GLN A 34 8.28 -25.76 -1.32
CA GLN A 34 8.02 -26.82 -0.36
C GLN A 34 7.30 -26.39 0.92
N LEU A 35 7.09 -25.10 1.13
CA LEU A 35 6.46 -24.58 2.35
C LEU A 35 5.06 -24.01 2.16
N ASP A 36 4.59 -23.85 0.92
CA ASP A 36 3.35 -23.14 0.64
C ASP A 36 2.34 -23.99 -0.11
N ASP A 37 1.66 -24.86 0.61
CA ASP A 37 0.44 -25.51 0.14
C ASP A 37 -0.82 -24.77 0.65
N THR A 38 -0.75 -23.47 0.71
CA THR A 38 -1.85 -22.59 1.12
C THR A 38 -2.74 -22.23 -0.06
N PHE A 39 -3.98 -21.83 0.19
CA PHE A 39 -4.95 -21.47 -0.86
C PHE A 39 -4.52 -20.30 -1.74
N TRP A 40 -3.61 -19.43 -1.27
CA TRP A 40 -3.10 -18.25 -1.97
C TRP A 40 -1.68 -18.40 -2.50
N SER A 41 -1.04 -19.55 -2.31
CA SER A 41 0.26 -19.79 -2.92
C SER A 41 0.15 -19.93 -4.44
N TYR A 42 1.23 -19.62 -5.14
CA TYR A 42 1.28 -19.84 -6.57
C TYR A 42 1.30 -21.35 -6.85
N PRO A 43 0.30 -21.90 -7.59
CA PRO A 43 0.19 -23.35 -7.76
C PRO A 43 1.31 -23.92 -8.60
N ALA A 44 1.92 -25.01 -8.15
CA ALA A 44 2.88 -25.78 -8.93
C ALA A 44 2.16 -26.52 -10.05
N ASP A 45 2.61 -26.30 -11.28
CA ASP A 45 2.12 -27.01 -12.47
C ASP A 45 3.33 -27.37 -13.36
N PRO A 46 3.74 -28.64 -13.40
CA PRO A 46 4.92 -29.07 -14.18
C PRO A 46 4.71 -28.99 -15.69
N THR A 47 3.49 -28.78 -16.16
CA THR A 47 3.17 -28.64 -17.59
C THR A 47 3.11 -27.19 -18.04
N ARG A 48 3.19 -26.24 -17.13
CA ARG A 48 3.12 -24.81 -17.42
C ARG A 48 4.33 -24.34 -18.21
N THR A 49 4.06 -23.56 -19.25
CA THR A 49 5.09 -22.85 -20.00
C THR A 49 5.27 -21.44 -19.48
N TYR A 50 6.43 -20.85 -19.73
CA TYR A 50 6.76 -19.48 -19.38
C TYR A 50 7.37 -18.78 -20.59
N ILE A 51 7.09 -17.50 -20.74
CA ILE A 51 7.80 -16.64 -21.67
C ILE A 51 8.77 -15.74 -20.90
N ARG A 52 9.97 -15.60 -21.43
CA ARG A 52 11.03 -14.80 -20.81
C ARG A 52 11.58 -13.78 -21.80
N GLU A 53 11.77 -12.54 -21.34
CA GLU A 53 12.49 -11.48 -22.03
C GLU A 53 13.69 -11.03 -21.20
N GLN A 54 14.78 -10.67 -21.85
CA GLN A 54 16.01 -10.25 -21.20
C GLN A 54 16.53 -8.95 -21.80
N PHE A 55 16.82 -7.96 -20.95
CA PHE A 55 17.44 -6.71 -21.34
C PHE A 55 18.89 -6.64 -20.89
N ASP A 56 19.75 -6.14 -21.76
CA ASP A 56 21.15 -5.86 -21.43
C ASP A 56 21.25 -4.71 -20.45
N THR A 57 22.17 -4.81 -19.49
CA THR A 57 22.50 -3.77 -18.54
C THR A 57 23.83 -3.12 -18.87
N SER A 58 23.99 -1.87 -18.47
CA SER A 58 25.23 -1.11 -18.63
C SER A 58 26.06 -1.12 -17.35
N VAL A 59 27.36 -0.85 -17.45
CA VAL A 59 28.21 -0.68 -16.28
C VAL A 59 27.72 0.52 -15.45
N GLY A 60 27.58 0.33 -14.14
CA GLY A 60 27.09 1.37 -13.21
C GLY A 60 25.59 1.70 -13.38
N GLU A 61 24.83 0.77 -13.93
CA GLU A 61 23.37 0.87 -14.00
C GLU A 61 22.72 0.25 -12.77
N TYR A 62 21.78 0.98 -12.17
CA TYR A 62 21.01 0.54 -11.00
C TYR A 62 19.53 0.47 -11.33
N PHE A 63 18.85 -0.47 -10.67
CA PHE A 63 17.43 -0.74 -10.86
C PHE A 63 16.66 -0.56 -9.56
N TYR A 64 15.44 0.02 -9.65
CA TYR A 64 14.59 0.39 -8.53
C TYR A 64 13.13 0.02 -8.80
N GLY A 65 12.28 0.05 -7.76
CA GLY A 65 10.83 -0.09 -7.91
C GLY A 65 10.31 -1.46 -7.53
N PHE A 66 9.49 -2.06 -8.39
CA PHE A 66 8.75 -3.30 -8.17
C PHE A 66 7.67 -3.22 -7.08
N GLY A 67 7.19 -2.02 -6.78
CA GLY A 67 6.24 -1.75 -5.72
C GLY A 67 6.91 -1.43 -4.38
N GLU A 68 6.20 -1.67 -3.29
CA GLU A 68 6.71 -1.46 -1.95
C GLU A 68 7.61 -2.62 -1.55
N LYS A 69 8.91 -2.43 -1.65
CA LYS A 69 9.90 -3.45 -1.33
C LYS A 69 10.82 -2.97 -0.20
N PHE A 70 10.87 -3.73 0.88
CA PHE A 70 11.58 -3.39 2.11
C PHE A 70 13.05 -3.84 2.10
N THR A 71 13.42 -4.72 1.18
CA THR A 71 14.80 -5.16 0.93
C THR A 71 15.68 -4.00 0.43
N THR A 72 16.95 -4.26 0.13
CA THR A 72 17.88 -3.24 -0.38
C THR A 72 17.25 -2.38 -1.47
N PHE A 73 17.43 -1.08 -1.39
CA PHE A 73 16.78 -0.08 -2.25
C PHE A 73 17.08 -0.32 -3.73
N THR A 74 18.37 -0.50 -4.09
CA THR A 74 18.77 -0.95 -5.42
C THR A 74 18.53 -2.45 -5.57
N LYS A 75 17.96 -2.88 -6.68
CA LYS A 75 17.54 -4.28 -6.88
C LYS A 75 18.58 -5.15 -7.60
N ASN A 76 19.72 -4.59 -7.96
CA ASN A 76 20.83 -5.34 -8.57
C ASN A 76 21.25 -6.52 -7.68
N GLY A 77 21.35 -7.70 -8.28
CA GLY A 77 21.67 -8.95 -7.59
C GLY A 77 20.49 -9.62 -6.88
N GLN A 78 19.27 -9.11 -7.03
CA GLN A 78 18.07 -9.65 -6.41
C GLN A 78 17.16 -10.37 -7.41
N ASN A 79 16.45 -11.37 -6.90
CA ASN A 79 15.27 -11.93 -7.55
C ASN A 79 14.05 -11.25 -6.93
N VAL A 80 13.14 -10.76 -7.76
CA VAL A 80 11.94 -10.07 -7.32
C VAL A 80 10.71 -10.73 -7.92
N GLU A 81 9.76 -11.09 -7.08
CA GLU A 81 8.51 -11.66 -7.51
C GLU A 81 7.36 -10.67 -7.30
N ILE A 82 6.51 -10.56 -8.32
CA ILE A 82 5.28 -9.78 -8.26
C ILE A 82 4.16 -10.70 -7.79
N TRP A 83 4.06 -10.80 -6.49
CA TRP A 83 3.04 -11.61 -5.80
C TRP A 83 2.72 -10.96 -4.48
N ASN A 84 1.47 -10.52 -4.31
CA ASN A 84 1.04 -9.86 -3.11
C ASN A 84 0.96 -10.84 -1.94
N ALA A 85 1.59 -10.50 -0.83
CA ALA A 85 1.64 -11.35 0.36
C ALA A 85 1.71 -10.50 1.63
N ASP A 86 1.20 -11.06 2.72
CA ASP A 86 1.32 -10.49 4.06
C ASP A 86 2.65 -10.93 4.69
N GLY A 87 3.61 -10.04 4.71
CA GLY A 87 4.97 -10.33 5.19
C GLY A 87 5.53 -9.29 6.17
N GLY A 88 4.74 -8.31 6.58
CA GLY A 88 5.27 -7.17 7.35
C GLY A 88 6.33 -6.41 6.56
N THR A 89 7.31 -5.81 7.25
CA THR A 89 8.38 -5.02 6.62
C THR A 89 9.75 -5.69 6.62
N CYS A 90 9.86 -6.89 7.19
CA CYS A 90 11.15 -7.55 7.46
C CYS A 90 11.57 -8.60 6.42
N SER A 91 10.82 -8.73 5.32
CA SER A 91 11.08 -9.73 4.28
C SER A 91 10.99 -9.15 2.86
N ASP A 92 11.17 -9.99 1.84
CA ASP A 92 10.95 -9.65 0.43
C ASP A 92 9.47 -9.69 0.02
N GLN A 93 8.60 -10.22 0.88
CA GLN A 93 7.15 -10.19 0.70
C GLN A 93 6.61 -8.76 0.81
N SER A 94 5.51 -8.50 0.15
CA SER A 94 4.92 -7.17 0.11
C SER A 94 3.42 -7.23 -0.15
N TYR A 95 2.69 -6.34 0.48
CA TYR A 95 1.27 -6.10 0.20
C TYR A 95 1.02 -5.41 -1.15
N LYS A 96 2.07 -4.82 -1.75
CA LYS A 96 2.00 -3.97 -2.96
C LYS A 96 3.14 -4.33 -3.90
N SER A 97 2.93 -5.36 -4.68
CA SER A 97 3.85 -5.80 -5.73
C SER A 97 3.43 -5.21 -7.07
N ILE A 98 4.30 -4.42 -7.70
CA ILE A 98 4.03 -3.70 -8.95
C ILE A 98 5.02 -4.15 -10.02
N PRO A 99 4.58 -4.66 -11.18
CA PRO A 99 5.46 -5.15 -12.24
C PRO A 99 6.09 -4.00 -13.06
N PHE A 100 6.67 -3.03 -12.36
CA PHE A 100 7.36 -1.87 -12.95
C PHE A 100 8.69 -1.64 -12.28
N TYR A 101 9.73 -1.45 -13.07
CA TYR A 101 11.04 -1.02 -12.58
C TYR A 101 11.56 0.20 -13.33
N LEU A 102 12.41 0.95 -12.65
CA LEU A 102 13.08 2.13 -13.14
C LEU A 102 14.59 1.88 -13.21
N SER A 103 15.21 2.28 -14.30
CA SER A 103 16.68 2.25 -14.47
C SER A 103 17.28 3.64 -14.27
N SER A 104 18.42 3.71 -13.58
CA SER A 104 19.24 4.94 -13.46
C SER A 104 19.70 5.52 -14.80
N LYS A 105 19.56 4.76 -15.91
CA LYS A 105 19.90 5.21 -17.27
C LYS A 105 18.77 5.98 -17.96
N GLY A 106 17.65 6.24 -17.29
CA GLY A 106 16.57 7.09 -17.79
C GLY A 106 15.52 6.34 -18.60
N TYR A 107 15.19 5.10 -18.18
CA TYR A 107 14.07 4.35 -18.70
C TYR A 107 13.36 3.56 -17.60
N GLY A 108 12.15 3.15 -17.86
CA GLY A 108 11.39 2.20 -17.04
C GLY A 108 10.73 1.14 -17.87
N VAL A 109 10.44 -0.01 -17.26
CA VAL A 109 9.75 -1.13 -17.92
C VAL A 109 8.57 -1.57 -17.07
N PHE A 110 7.41 -1.63 -17.67
CA PHE A 110 6.18 -2.14 -17.09
C PHE A 110 5.73 -3.40 -17.82
N VAL A 111 5.52 -4.48 -17.09
CA VAL A 111 4.93 -5.72 -17.61
C VAL A 111 3.44 -5.70 -17.34
N ASN A 112 2.62 -5.70 -18.41
CA ASN A 112 1.15 -5.67 -18.27
C ASN A 112 0.61 -7.09 -18.01
N SER A 113 0.83 -7.56 -16.78
CA SER A 113 0.33 -8.84 -16.32
C SER A 113 -0.04 -8.79 -14.84
N THR A 114 -1.15 -9.41 -14.50
CA THR A 114 -1.58 -9.63 -13.11
C THR A 114 -1.22 -11.03 -12.60
N ASP A 115 -0.63 -11.86 -13.46
CA ASP A 115 -0.03 -13.14 -13.07
C ASP A 115 1.25 -12.90 -12.24
N LYS A 116 1.83 -13.96 -11.69
CA LYS A 116 3.13 -13.89 -11.02
C LYS A 116 4.23 -13.58 -12.03
N VAL A 117 4.70 -12.34 -12.03
CA VAL A 117 5.88 -11.94 -12.83
C VAL A 117 7.12 -12.11 -11.97
N SER A 118 8.12 -12.81 -12.49
CA SER A 118 9.40 -13.03 -11.82
C SER A 118 10.50 -12.26 -12.52
N TYR A 119 11.30 -11.54 -11.74
CA TYR A 119 12.45 -10.78 -12.23
C TYR A 119 13.74 -11.33 -11.64
N GLU A 120 14.76 -11.45 -12.47
CA GLU A 120 16.15 -11.68 -12.12
C GLU A 120 16.94 -10.42 -12.49
N VAL A 121 17.21 -9.58 -11.49
CA VAL A 121 17.84 -8.27 -11.68
C VAL A 121 19.34 -8.41 -11.51
N CYS A 122 20.07 -8.73 -12.58
CA CYS A 122 21.51 -8.99 -12.53
C CYS A 122 21.92 -10.10 -11.54
N SER A 123 21.00 -11.01 -11.21
CA SER A 123 21.23 -12.07 -10.21
C SER A 123 21.64 -13.39 -10.83
N ASP A 124 20.98 -13.84 -11.89
CA ASP A 124 21.33 -15.03 -12.66
C ASP A 124 22.45 -14.69 -13.65
N THR A 125 22.22 -13.68 -14.46
CA THR A 125 23.22 -13.14 -15.39
C THR A 125 23.53 -11.70 -15.04
N VAL A 126 24.75 -11.42 -14.59
CA VAL A 126 25.15 -10.11 -14.02
C VAL A 126 24.97 -8.92 -14.96
N SER A 127 24.87 -9.16 -16.27
CA SER A 127 24.69 -8.14 -17.31
C SER A 127 23.27 -8.12 -17.89
N LYS A 128 22.30 -8.72 -17.20
CA LYS A 128 20.91 -8.83 -17.66
C LYS A 128 19.90 -8.51 -16.57
N VAL A 129 18.79 -7.90 -16.99
CA VAL A 129 17.52 -7.98 -16.28
C VAL A 129 16.63 -8.93 -17.06
N SER A 130 16.21 -10.01 -16.43
CA SER A 130 15.27 -10.97 -17.00
C SER A 130 13.91 -10.79 -16.39
N MET A 131 12.85 -10.86 -17.19
CA MET A 131 11.47 -10.90 -16.74
C MET A 131 10.77 -12.12 -17.32
N THR A 132 10.12 -12.88 -16.47
CA THR A 132 9.47 -14.15 -16.80
C THR A 132 8.01 -14.11 -16.39
N VAL A 133 7.12 -14.49 -17.30
CA VAL A 133 5.66 -14.51 -17.10
C VAL A 133 5.14 -15.89 -17.47
N PRO A 134 4.18 -16.47 -16.72
CA PRO A 134 3.52 -17.70 -17.10
C PRO A 134 2.77 -17.55 -18.43
N GLY A 135 2.79 -18.60 -19.25
CA GLY A 135 2.13 -18.63 -20.56
C GLY A 135 3.08 -18.41 -21.73
N GLU A 136 2.52 -18.09 -22.88
CA GLU A 136 3.23 -17.98 -24.17
C GLU A 136 3.13 -16.58 -24.79
N SER A 137 2.63 -15.60 -24.03
CA SER A 137 2.52 -14.21 -24.46
C SER A 137 3.03 -13.28 -23.38
N LEU A 138 3.71 -12.21 -23.79
CA LEU A 138 4.26 -11.19 -22.91
C LEU A 138 3.99 -9.82 -23.51
N GLU A 139 3.25 -9.01 -22.78
CA GLU A 139 3.03 -7.60 -23.10
C GLU A 139 3.78 -6.74 -22.11
N TYR A 140 4.62 -5.86 -22.60
CA TYR A 140 5.35 -4.91 -21.77
C TYR A 140 5.53 -3.57 -22.48
N TYR A 141 5.74 -2.51 -21.68
CA TYR A 141 5.95 -1.15 -22.15
C TYR A 141 7.29 -0.63 -21.65
N VAL A 142 8.03 0.03 -22.55
CA VAL A 142 9.29 0.69 -22.21
C VAL A 142 9.07 2.21 -22.29
N PHE A 143 9.30 2.89 -21.18
CA PHE A 143 9.21 4.33 -21.07
C PHE A 143 10.60 4.94 -21.08
N GLY A 144 10.80 5.98 -21.87
CA GLY A 144 12.03 6.77 -21.88
C GLY A 144 11.71 8.24 -21.66
N GLY A 145 12.65 8.97 -21.07
CA GLY A 145 12.50 10.39 -20.81
C GLY A 145 13.83 11.15 -20.84
N ALA A 146 13.76 12.47 -20.76
CA ALA A 146 14.94 13.31 -20.57
C ALA A 146 15.52 13.14 -19.17
N ASN A 147 14.66 12.78 -18.21
CA ASN A 147 14.98 12.52 -16.81
C ASN A 147 14.03 11.44 -16.27
N LEU A 148 14.24 11.02 -15.02
CA LEU A 148 13.43 9.96 -14.41
C LEU A 148 11.99 10.40 -14.09
N THR A 149 11.76 11.69 -13.91
CA THR A 149 10.41 12.25 -13.76
C THR A 149 9.58 12.04 -15.03
N ASP A 150 10.17 12.25 -16.22
CA ASP A 150 9.48 11.99 -17.49
C ASP A 150 9.10 10.50 -17.66
N VAL A 151 9.96 9.60 -17.17
CA VAL A 151 9.68 8.15 -17.19
C VAL A 151 8.49 7.83 -16.29
N LEU A 152 8.45 8.34 -15.05
CA LEU A 152 7.32 8.17 -14.13
C LEU A 152 6.04 8.79 -14.69
N LYS A 153 6.15 9.96 -15.32
CA LYS A 153 5.03 10.59 -16.00
C LYS A 153 4.46 9.68 -17.09
N GLY A 154 5.31 9.14 -17.96
CA GLY A 154 4.89 8.23 -19.03
C GLY A 154 4.21 6.97 -18.48
N TYR A 155 4.76 6.39 -17.43
CA TYR A 155 4.17 5.23 -16.76
C TYR A 155 2.79 5.56 -16.16
N THR A 156 2.66 6.68 -15.44
CA THR A 156 1.39 7.07 -14.82
C THR A 156 0.37 7.63 -15.83
N ASP A 157 0.80 8.16 -16.96
CA ASP A 157 -0.10 8.50 -18.07
C ASP A 157 -0.79 7.24 -18.64
N LEU A 158 -0.10 6.10 -18.65
CA LEU A 158 -0.68 4.82 -19.08
C LEU A 158 -1.53 4.15 -17.99
N THR A 159 -1.02 4.08 -16.76
CA THR A 159 -1.62 3.27 -15.67
C THR A 159 -2.56 4.06 -14.76
N GLY A 160 -2.61 5.36 -14.91
CA GLY A 160 -3.40 6.31 -14.11
C GLY A 160 -2.56 7.10 -13.12
N LYS A 161 -2.84 8.38 -13.04
CA LYS A 161 -2.21 9.27 -12.07
C LYS A 161 -2.84 9.14 -10.69
N PRO A 162 -2.08 9.41 -9.61
CA PRO A 162 -2.65 9.53 -8.27
C PRO A 162 -3.77 10.58 -8.24
N SER A 163 -4.95 10.24 -7.72
CA SER A 163 -5.99 11.21 -7.47
C SER A 163 -5.54 12.22 -6.39
N LEU A 164 -6.05 13.44 -6.44
CA LEU A 164 -5.74 14.45 -5.43
C LEU A 164 -6.57 14.18 -4.15
N PRO A 165 -5.95 13.79 -3.02
CA PRO A 165 -6.71 13.60 -1.79
C PRO A 165 -7.04 14.94 -1.15
N PRO A 166 -8.12 15.04 -0.34
CA PRO A 166 -8.52 16.27 0.30
C PRO A 166 -7.48 16.78 1.29
N ALA A 167 -7.40 18.10 1.46
CA ALA A 167 -6.37 18.76 2.27
C ALA A 167 -6.32 18.25 3.72
N PHE A 168 -7.45 17.90 4.32
CA PHE A 168 -7.49 17.36 5.69
C PHE A 168 -6.65 16.09 5.86
N SER A 169 -6.53 15.28 4.81
CA SER A 169 -5.83 13.99 4.89
C SER A 169 -4.34 14.12 5.18
N PHE A 170 -3.73 15.26 4.84
CA PHE A 170 -2.31 15.53 5.08
C PHE A 170 -1.97 15.88 6.53
N GLY A 171 -2.97 16.13 7.38
CA GLY A 171 -2.79 16.36 8.80
C GLY A 171 -2.45 15.09 9.59
N LEU A 172 -2.37 15.21 10.91
CA LEU A 172 -2.12 14.08 11.78
C LEU A 172 -3.38 13.21 11.94
N TRP A 173 -3.21 11.91 11.81
CA TRP A 173 -4.22 10.89 12.10
C TRP A 173 -3.88 10.18 13.41
N LEU A 174 -4.86 10.01 14.28
CA LEU A 174 -4.77 9.20 15.48
C LEU A 174 -5.77 8.06 15.38
N THR A 175 -5.33 6.84 15.75
CA THR A 175 -6.20 5.67 15.72
C THR A 175 -6.46 5.12 17.12
N THR A 176 -7.50 4.29 17.22
CA THR A 176 -7.77 3.46 18.39
C THR A 176 -6.72 2.39 18.63
N SER A 177 -5.79 2.16 17.66
CA SER A 177 -4.96 0.97 17.58
C SER A 177 -5.78 -0.32 17.34
N PHE A 178 -5.12 -1.47 17.13
CA PHE A 178 -5.82 -2.68 16.71
C PHE A 178 -6.47 -3.42 17.88
N THR A 179 -5.68 -4.05 18.75
CA THR A 179 -6.19 -4.91 19.83
C THR A 179 -6.23 -4.17 21.17
N THR A 180 -6.90 -3.04 21.20
CA THR A 180 -7.12 -2.25 22.41
C THR A 180 -8.60 -2.20 22.76
N THR A 181 -8.92 -1.99 24.03
CA THR A 181 -10.30 -1.74 24.44
C THR A 181 -10.58 -0.24 24.32
N TYR A 182 -11.66 0.12 23.64
CA TYR A 182 -12.06 1.50 23.50
C TYR A 182 -13.58 1.65 23.35
N ASP A 183 -14.06 2.76 23.88
CA ASP A 183 -15.44 3.24 23.79
C ASP A 183 -15.42 4.74 23.49
N GLU A 184 -16.59 5.38 23.45
CA GLU A 184 -16.67 6.81 23.16
C GLU A 184 -15.95 7.66 24.23
N GLU A 185 -15.96 7.28 25.50
CA GLU A 185 -15.27 7.99 26.58
C GLU A 185 -13.75 7.93 26.40
N THR A 186 -13.24 6.74 26.13
CA THR A 186 -11.80 6.50 25.91
C THR A 186 -11.27 7.30 24.72
N ILE A 187 -11.96 7.25 23.58
CA ILE A 187 -11.50 7.99 22.39
C ILE A 187 -11.58 9.50 22.61
N THR A 188 -12.62 9.98 23.30
CA THR A 188 -12.76 11.40 23.63
C THR A 188 -11.62 11.87 24.51
N SER A 189 -11.21 11.06 25.50
CA SER A 189 -10.08 11.40 26.39
C SER A 189 -8.76 11.54 25.61
N PHE A 190 -8.53 10.73 24.57
CA PHE A 190 -7.33 10.86 23.71
C PHE A 190 -7.40 12.11 22.83
N ILE A 191 -8.56 12.40 22.26
CA ILE A 191 -8.75 13.59 21.43
C ILE A 191 -8.55 14.86 22.28
N ASP A 192 -9.14 14.89 23.47
CA ASP A 192 -9.00 16.01 24.41
C ASP A 192 -7.57 16.13 24.91
N GLY A 193 -6.90 15.01 25.22
CA GLY A 193 -5.50 14.99 25.61
C GLY A 193 -4.55 15.55 24.54
N MET A 194 -4.83 15.34 23.25
CA MET A 194 -4.09 15.99 22.16
C MET A 194 -4.33 17.51 22.15
N ALA A 195 -5.59 17.93 22.30
CA ALA A 195 -5.95 19.35 22.34
C ALA A 195 -5.36 20.07 23.54
N GLU A 196 -5.41 19.49 24.76
CA GLU A 196 -4.81 20.02 25.99
C GLU A 196 -3.30 20.24 25.87
N ARG A 197 -2.63 19.41 25.06
CA ARG A 197 -1.20 19.51 24.78
C ARG A 197 -0.88 20.34 23.54
N ASP A 198 -1.89 21.00 22.98
CA ASP A 198 -1.74 21.86 21.80
C ASP A 198 -1.11 21.10 20.60
N ILE A 199 -1.48 19.83 20.43
CA ILE A 199 -1.08 18.97 19.31
C ILE A 199 -2.24 18.93 18.32
N PRO A 200 -2.12 19.56 17.13
CA PRO A 200 -3.18 19.56 16.13
C PRO A 200 -3.50 18.16 15.62
N LEU A 201 -4.76 17.75 15.69
CA LEU A 201 -5.27 16.50 15.17
C LEU A 201 -6.30 16.78 14.08
N GLN A 202 -6.24 16.05 12.96
CA GLN A 202 -7.14 16.24 11.82
C GLN A 202 -8.12 15.08 11.63
N VAL A 203 -7.65 13.84 11.81
CA VAL A 203 -8.47 12.65 11.57
C VAL A 203 -8.40 11.71 12.76
N PHE A 204 -9.56 11.23 13.17
CA PHE A 204 -9.64 10.12 14.12
C PHE A 204 -10.07 8.84 13.39
N HIS A 205 -9.29 7.77 13.55
CA HIS A 205 -9.48 6.51 12.87
C HIS A 205 -9.89 5.42 13.88
N PHE A 206 -11.07 4.83 13.65
CA PHE A 206 -11.57 3.68 14.38
C PHE A 206 -11.10 2.40 13.68
N ASP A 207 -10.31 1.58 14.37
CA ASP A 207 -9.89 0.28 13.86
C ASP A 207 -10.99 -0.77 14.04
N CYS A 208 -10.77 -2.02 13.70
CA CYS A 208 -11.79 -3.03 13.44
C CYS A 208 -12.85 -3.21 14.55
N PHE A 209 -12.53 -2.94 15.82
CA PHE A 209 -13.47 -3.07 16.93
C PHE A 209 -14.49 -1.91 17.07
N TRP A 210 -14.60 -1.05 16.07
CA TRP A 210 -15.81 -0.21 15.96
C TRP A 210 -17.04 -1.08 15.64
N MET A 211 -16.82 -2.23 14.99
CA MET A 211 -17.78 -3.32 14.86
C MET A 211 -17.62 -4.31 16.01
N LYS A 212 -18.65 -5.07 16.30
CA LYS A 212 -18.60 -6.14 17.29
C LYS A 212 -17.69 -7.27 16.81
N GLY A 213 -16.82 -7.73 17.70
CA GLY A 213 -15.88 -8.82 17.41
C GLY A 213 -16.56 -10.08 16.88
N PHE A 214 -15.95 -10.71 15.87
CA PHE A 214 -16.44 -11.87 15.13
C PHE A 214 -17.71 -11.67 14.28
N GLU A 215 -18.23 -10.44 14.21
CA GLU A 215 -19.29 -10.03 13.28
C GLU A 215 -18.75 -9.17 12.12
N TRP A 216 -17.49 -9.36 11.74
CA TRP A 216 -16.79 -8.68 10.64
C TRP A 216 -17.44 -9.02 9.29
N CYS A 217 -17.53 -8.23 8.38
CA CYS A 217 -17.87 -6.83 8.25
C CYS A 217 -19.40 -6.75 8.19
N ASN A 218 -20.04 -6.49 9.31
CA ASN A 218 -21.49 -6.25 9.33
C ASN A 218 -21.82 -4.78 9.07
N PHE A 219 -20.79 -3.90 9.10
CA PHE A 219 -20.90 -2.45 8.94
C PHE A 219 -21.83 -1.79 9.97
N GLU A 220 -21.92 -2.37 11.15
CA GLU A 220 -22.67 -1.80 12.28
C GLU A 220 -21.75 -1.50 13.44
N TRP A 221 -21.94 -0.31 14.04
CA TRP A 221 -21.24 0.06 15.25
C TRP A 221 -21.64 -0.85 16.41
N ASP A 222 -20.67 -1.28 17.19
CA ASP A 222 -20.95 -2.00 18.44
C ASP A 222 -21.61 -1.02 19.44
N LYS A 223 -22.90 -1.16 19.59
CA LYS A 223 -23.71 -0.29 20.47
C LYS A 223 -23.37 -0.42 21.96
N SER A 224 -22.66 -1.49 22.34
CA SER A 224 -22.17 -1.62 23.73
C SER A 224 -21.02 -0.65 24.03
N GLN A 225 -20.27 -0.26 23.00
CA GLN A 225 -19.15 0.68 23.07
C GLN A 225 -19.54 2.07 22.55
N PHE A 226 -20.39 2.12 21.53
CA PHE A 226 -20.85 3.34 20.86
C PHE A 226 -22.37 3.35 20.78
N PRO A 227 -23.07 3.80 21.86
CA PRO A 227 -24.53 3.73 21.94
C PRO A 227 -25.26 4.56 20.88
N ASP A 228 -24.70 5.72 20.51
CA ASP A 228 -25.27 6.64 19.50
C ASP A 228 -24.19 7.14 18.54
N PRO A 229 -23.80 6.30 17.54
CA PRO A 229 -22.73 6.64 16.60
C PRO A 229 -23.01 7.94 15.80
N PRO A 230 -24.22 8.20 15.26
CA PRO A 230 -24.47 9.45 14.55
C PRO A 230 -24.23 10.70 15.42
N ALA A 231 -24.67 10.68 16.67
CA ALA A 231 -24.45 11.79 17.59
C ALA A 231 -22.96 11.93 17.95
N MET A 232 -22.24 10.82 18.15
CA MET A 232 -20.80 10.82 18.38
C MET A 232 -20.05 11.42 17.20
N LEU A 233 -20.28 10.92 15.97
CA LEU A 233 -19.63 11.44 14.76
C LEU A 233 -19.90 12.92 14.54
N LYS A 234 -21.15 13.36 14.81
CA LYS A 234 -21.50 14.78 14.77
C LYS A 234 -20.69 15.60 15.79
N ARG A 235 -20.52 15.11 17.03
CA ARG A 235 -19.69 15.79 18.05
C ARG A 235 -18.23 15.88 17.61
N LEU A 236 -17.67 14.83 17.00
CA LEU A 236 -16.31 14.84 16.49
C LEU A 236 -16.13 15.88 15.37
N HIS A 237 -17.10 16.02 14.48
CA HIS A 237 -17.08 17.03 13.43
C HIS A 237 -17.26 18.46 13.96
N GLU A 238 -18.37 18.70 14.66
CA GLU A 238 -18.78 20.06 15.01
C GLU A 238 -18.02 20.64 16.21
N ASN A 239 -17.76 19.81 17.24
CA ASN A 239 -17.13 20.29 18.47
C ASN A 239 -15.61 20.12 18.46
N LYS A 240 -15.08 19.14 17.73
CA LYS A 240 -13.64 18.86 17.70
C LYS A 240 -12.99 19.20 16.36
N GLY A 241 -13.77 19.47 15.32
CA GLY A 241 -13.27 19.82 13.99
C GLY A 241 -12.55 18.65 13.28
N LEU A 242 -12.81 17.40 13.69
CA LEU A 242 -12.15 16.22 13.18
C LEU A 242 -12.89 15.63 12.00
N LYS A 243 -12.15 14.95 11.13
CA LYS A 243 -12.64 13.97 10.16
C LYS A 243 -12.53 12.57 10.73
N THR A 244 -13.36 11.65 10.24
CA THR A 244 -13.43 10.29 10.76
C THR A 244 -13.15 9.25 9.70
N CYS A 245 -12.36 8.23 10.08
CA CYS A 245 -12.04 7.07 9.28
C CYS A 245 -12.51 5.81 10.02
N VAL A 246 -13.06 4.84 9.31
CA VAL A 246 -13.33 3.51 9.87
C VAL A 246 -12.64 2.43 9.08
N TRP A 247 -12.15 1.41 9.79
CA TRP A 247 -11.56 0.22 9.22
C TRP A 247 -12.62 -0.66 8.55
N ILE A 248 -12.31 -1.18 7.39
CA ILE A 248 -13.09 -2.18 6.67
C ILE A 248 -12.15 -3.19 6.02
N ASN A 249 -12.64 -4.38 5.70
CA ASN A 249 -11.95 -5.33 4.83
C ASN A 249 -12.94 -6.07 3.90
N PRO A 250 -12.46 -6.85 2.93
CA PRO A 250 -13.33 -7.55 2.00
C PRO A 250 -13.85 -8.90 2.55
N TYR A 251 -13.48 -9.25 3.79
CA TYR A 251 -13.87 -10.50 4.42
C TYR A 251 -15.12 -10.30 5.29
N VAL A 252 -16.09 -11.18 5.16
CA VAL A 252 -17.33 -11.14 5.92
C VAL A 252 -17.37 -12.33 6.86
N GLY A 253 -17.43 -12.06 8.16
CA GLY A 253 -17.45 -13.10 9.19
C GLY A 253 -18.73 -13.92 9.17
N GLN A 254 -18.64 -15.21 9.43
CA GLN A 254 -19.79 -16.14 9.42
C GLN A 254 -20.90 -15.72 10.42
N ARG A 255 -20.55 -14.98 11.47
CA ARG A 255 -21.53 -14.43 12.44
C ARG A 255 -22.14 -13.11 12.01
N SER A 256 -21.60 -12.49 10.97
CA SER A 256 -22.19 -11.27 10.41
C SER A 256 -23.51 -11.59 9.71
N LYS A 257 -24.51 -10.75 9.91
CA LYS A 257 -25.77 -10.84 9.15
C LYS A 257 -25.57 -10.74 7.63
N LEU A 258 -24.49 -10.08 7.20
CA LEU A 258 -24.14 -9.94 5.80
C LEU A 258 -23.63 -11.26 5.20
N PHE A 259 -23.22 -12.22 6.02
CA PHE A 259 -22.81 -13.53 5.53
C PHE A 259 -23.98 -14.28 4.89
N ASP A 260 -25.11 -14.39 5.60
CA ASP A 260 -26.30 -15.06 5.08
C ASP A 260 -26.88 -14.32 3.86
N GLU A 261 -26.88 -13.00 3.90
CA GLU A 261 -27.34 -12.18 2.78
C GLU A 261 -26.47 -12.35 1.54
N GLY A 262 -25.13 -12.25 1.69
CA GLY A 262 -24.18 -12.42 0.60
C GLY A 262 -24.16 -13.83 0.04
N MET A 263 -24.25 -14.86 0.89
CA MET A 263 -24.34 -16.26 0.49
C MET A 263 -25.60 -16.50 -0.35
N LYS A 264 -26.77 -16.05 0.15
CA LYS A 264 -28.06 -16.20 -0.54
C LYS A 264 -28.07 -15.55 -1.93
N ASN A 265 -27.45 -14.41 -2.07
CA ASN A 265 -27.43 -13.65 -3.32
C ASN A 265 -26.21 -13.96 -4.21
N GLY A 266 -25.27 -14.82 -3.77
CA GLY A 266 -24.11 -15.21 -4.55
C GLY A 266 -23.06 -14.10 -4.69
N TYR A 267 -22.84 -13.30 -3.64
CA TYR A 267 -21.91 -12.16 -3.63
C TYR A 267 -20.50 -12.50 -3.18
N PHE A 268 -20.27 -13.75 -2.80
CA PHE A 268 -18.95 -14.22 -2.36
C PHE A 268 -18.27 -15.08 -3.42
N ILE A 269 -16.94 -15.13 -3.36
CA ILE A 269 -16.14 -16.08 -4.13
C ILE A 269 -16.63 -17.50 -3.78
N LYS A 270 -16.83 -18.34 -4.79
CA LYS A 270 -17.32 -19.71 -4.65
C LYS A 270 -16.22 -20.72 -4.89
N LYS A 271 -16.37 -21.89 -4.29
CA LYS A 271 -15.61 -23.06 -4.69
C LYS A 271 -16.13 -23.62 -6.01
N THR A 272 -15.34 -24.50 -6.63
CA THR A 272 -15.73 -25.20 -7.87
C THR A 272 -16.96 -26.07 -7.72
N ASP A 273 -17.31 -26.51 -6.50
CA ASP A 273 -18.55 -27.25 -6.19
C ASP A 273 -19.77 -26.32 -6.00
N GLY A 274 -19.60 -25.01 -6.12
CA GLY A 274 -20.65 -23.99 -5.97
C GLY A 274 -20.90 -23.51 -4.54
N SER A 275 -20.26 -24.10 -3.53
CA SER A 275 -20.33 -23.61 -2.15
C SER A 275 -19.52 -22.31 -1.97
N VAL A 276 -19.82 -21.54 -0.93
CA VAL A 276 -19.03 -20.33 -0.59
C VAL A 276 -17.62 -20.73 -0.16
N PHE A 277 -16.61 -20.08 -0.72
CA PHE A 277 -15.25 -20.20 -0.22
C PHE A 277 -15.15 -19.50 1.14
N GLN A 278 -14.61 -20.18 2.14
CA GLN A 278 -14.35 -19.64 3.47
C GLN A 278 -12.88 -19.88 3.85
N CYS A 279 -12.29 -18.91 4.51
CA CYS A 279 -10.95 -19.03 5.07
C CYS A 279 -10.95 -18.73 6.57
N ASP A 280 -9.95 -19.26 7.27
CA ASP A 280 -9.77 -19.13 8.73
C ASP A 280 -8.48 -18.38 9.10
N GLU A 281 -7.79 -17.82 8.11
CA GLU A 281 -6.40 -17.33 8.27
C GLU A 281 -6.27 -16.08 9.13
N TRP A 282 -7.32 -15.27 9.24
CA TRP A 282 -7.36 -14.13 10.15
C TRP A 282 -8.41 -14.37 11.24
N GLN A 283 -9.63 -14.65 10.85
CA GLN A 283 -10.74 -14.97 11.74
C GLN A 283 -11.49 -16.19 11.20
N PRO A 284 -12.12 -17.01 12.07
CA PRO A 284 -12.79 -18.23 11.63
C PRO A 284 -13.96 -17.96 10.68
N GLY A 285 -14.05 -18.73 9.61
CA GLY A 285 -15.20 -18.79 8.73
C GLY A 285 -15.47 -17.53 7.93
N MET A 286 -14.46 -16.81 7.50
CA MET A 286 -14.61 -15.59 6.69
C MET A 286 -14.90 -15.94 5.23
N ALA A 287 -15.96 -15.35 4.65
CA ALA A 287 -16.18 -15.34 3.20
C ALA A 287 -15.54 -14.11 2.57
N ILE A 288 -15.18 -14.19 1.30
CA ILE A 288 -14.55 -13.10 0.56
C ILE A 288 -15.53 -12.54 -0.46
N VAL A 289 -15.73 -11.23 -0.48
CA VAL A 289 -16.61 -10.57 -1.45
C VAL A 289 -16.05 -10.73 -2.86
N ASP A 290 -16.89 -11.12 -3.81
CA ASP A 290 -16.52 -11.23 -5.23
C ASP A 290 -16.77 -9.88 -5.94
N PHE A 291 -15.76 -9.03 -6.02
CA PHE A 291 -15.85 -7.74 -6.70
C PHE A 291 -15.84 -7.83 -8.24
N THR A 292 -15.77 -9.03 -8.82
CA THR A 292 -16.07 -9.21 -10.25
C THR A 292 -17.58 -9.25 -10.53
N ASN A 293 -18.39 -9.41 -9.47
CA ASN A 293 -19.84 -9.37 -9.53
C ASN A 293 -20.34 -7.92 -9.31
N PRO A 294 -20.94 -7.27 -10.33
CA PRO A 294 -21.45 -5.90 -10.19
C PRO A 294 -22.51 -5.73 -9.09
N GLU A 295 -23.33 -6.76 -8.86
CA GLU A 295 -24.35 -6.68 -7.81
C GLU A 295 -23.74 -6.82 -6.41
N ALA A 296 -22.64 -7.58 -6.26
CA ALA A 296 -21.87 -7.60 -5.03
C ALA A 296 -21.21 -6.25 -4.76
N CYS A 297 -20.66 -5.59 -5.80
CA CYS A 297 -20.12 -4.23 -5.68
C CYS A 297 -21.19 -3.24 -5.22
N LYS A 298 -22.38 -3.25 -5.82
CA LYS A 298 -23.50 -2.37 -5.43
C LYS A 298 -23.96 -2.62 -3.99
N TRP A 299 -24.04 -3.87 -3.62
CA TRP A 299 -24.42 -4.31 -2.28
C TRP A 299 -23.42 -3.80 -1.24
N TYR A 300 -22.13 -4.06 -1.44
CA TYR A 300 -21.05 -3.60 -0.56
C TYR A 300 -21.01 -2.07 -0.48
N ALA A 301 -21.03 -1.40 -1.63
CA ALA A 301 -21.07 0.06 -1.73
C ALA A 301 -22.28 0.67 -1.01
N GLY A 302 -23.44 -0.01 -1.02
CA GLY A 302 -24.65 0.44 -0.34
C GLY A 302 -24.48 0.52 1.18
N TYR A 303 -23.74 -0.39 1.79
CA TYR A 303 -23.40 -0.33 3.22
C TYR A 303 -22.41 0.78 3.53
N LEU A 304 -21.40 0.96 2.69
CA LEU A 304 -20.43 2.05 2.87
C LEU A 304 -21.08 3.43 2.72
N ARG A 305 -22.01 3.59 1.77
CA ARG A 305 -22.76 4.85 1.61
C ARG A 305 -23.55 5.21 2.87
N LYS A 306 -24.18 4.23 3.53
CA LYS A 306 -24.87 4.46 4.80
C LYS A 306 -23.92 4.95 5.91
N LEU A 307 -22.68 4.47 5.93
CA LEU A 307 -21.66 4.98 6.86
C LEU A 307 -21.28 6.42 6.53
N CYS A 308 -21.12 6.77 5.26
CA CYS A 308 -20.90 8.16 4.85
C CYS A 308 -22.08 9.08 5.24
N GLU A 309 -23.32 8.63 5.05
CA GLU A 309 -24.55 9.34 5.46
C GLU A 309 -24.62 9.54 6.98
N MET A 310 -24.04 8.62 7.74
CA MET A 310 -23.96 8.71 9.21
C MET A 310 -22.91 9.72 9.68
N GLY A 311 -21.89 10.03 8.84
CA GLY A 311 -20.82 10.96 9.15
C GLY A 311 -19.39 10.40 9.05
N VAL A 312 -19.20 9.22 8.45
CA VAL A 312 -17.87 8.70 8.16
C VAL A 312 -17.30 9.41 6.93
N ASP A 313 -16.08 9.94 7.01
CA ASP A 313 -15.46 10.73 5.95
C ASP A 313 -14.54 9.89 5.05
N THR A 314 -13.97 8.79 5.54
CA THR A 314 -13.03 7.95 4.78
C THR A 314 -12.98 6.52 5.34
N PHE A 315 -12.40 5.61 4.57
CA PHE A 315 -12.24 4.21 4.94
C PHE A 315 -10.77 3.80 4.92
N LYS A 316 -10.36 2.94 5.88
CA LYS A 316 -9.16 2.13 5.79
C LYS A 316 -9.54 0.79 5.17
N THR A 317 -9.12 0.52 3.94
CA THR A 317 -9.24 -0.79 3.31
C THR A 317 -8.08 -1.68 3.71
N ASP A 318 -8.37 -2.63 4.59
CA ASP A 318 -7.38 -3.58 5.05
C ASP A 318 -7.42 -4.88 4.23
N PHE A 319 -6.34 -5.66 4.26
CA PHE A 319 -6.16 -6.88 3.46
C PHE A 319 -6.27 -6.67 1.94
N GLY A 320 -6.72 -7.71 1.21
CA GLY A 320 -6.84 -7.72 -0.24
C GLY A 320 -5.67 -8.43 -0.93
N GLU A 321 -4.66 -8.90 -0.18
CA GLU A 321 -3.54 -9.68 -0.68
C GLU A 321 -3.68 -11.19 -0.47
N ARG A 322 -4.47 -11.63 0.52
CA ARG A 322 -4.73 -13.05 0.81
C ARG A 322 -5.92 -13.57 0.02
N ILE A 323 -5.75 -13.69 -1.30
CA ILE A 323 -6.83 -14.05 -2.22
C ILE A 323 -6.58 -15.46 -2.78
N PRO A 324 -7.58 -16.37 -2.73
CA PRO A 324 -7.40 -17.76 -3.11
C PRO A 324 -7.11 -17.93 -4.60
N THR A 325 -6.22 -18.88 -4.91
CA THR A 325 -5.79 -19.20 -6.29
C THR A 325 -6.24 -20.60 -6.73
N ARG A 326 -6.81 -21.41 -5.83
CA ARG A 326 -7.16 -22.81 -6.08
C ARG A 326 -8.58 -23.09 -5.65
N ASP A 327 -9.22 -23.99 -6.39
CA ASP A 327 -10.58 -24.49 -6.10
C ASP A 327 -11.63 -23.38 -5.92
N VAL A 328 -11.46 -22.27 -6.64
CA VAL A 328 -12.38 -21.14 -6.60
C VAL A 328 -12.78 -20.71 -7.99
N VAL A 329 -13.95 -20.09 -8.08
CA VAL A 329 -14.51 -19.50 -9.29
C VAL A 329 -15.05 -18.11 -8.99
N TYR A 330 -14.78 -17.19 -9.89
CA TYR A 330 -15.30 -15.84 -9.87
C TYR A 330 -16.56 -15.71 -10.73
N TYR A 331 -17.38 -14.72 -10.41
CA TYR A 331 -18.64 -14.48 -11.11
C TYR A 331 -18.46 -14.27 -12.62
N ASP A 332 -17.43 -13.56 -13.03
CA ASP A 332 -17.13 -13.26 -14.43
C ASP A 332 -16.27 -14.32 -15.13
N GLY A 333 -15.90 -15.40 -14.44
CA GLY A 333 -15.03 -16.47 -14.96
C GLY A 333 -13.55 -16.11 -15.00
N SER A 334 -13.11 -15.07 -14.32
CA SER A 334 -11.70 -14.68 -14.22
C SER A 334 -10.82 -15.81 -13.68
N ASP A 335 -9.58 -15.87 -14.18
CA ASP A 335 -8.56 -16.81 -13.71
C ASP A 335 -8.16 -16.49 -12.25
N PRO A 336 -8.34 -17.44 -11.31
CA PRO A 336 -8.02 -17.22 -9.91
C PRO A 336 -6.57 -16.83 -9.63
N ILE A 337 -5.61 -17.31 -10.43
CA ILE A 337 -4.19 -16.98 -10.27
C ILE A 337 -3.96 -15.50 -10.60
N LYS A 338 -4.53 -15.01 -11.69
CA LYS A 338 -4.45 -13.60 -12.08
C LYS A 338 -5.21 -12.69 -11.13
N MET A 339 -6.31 -13.19 -10.58
CA MET A 339 -7.12 -12.45 -9.61
C MET A 339 -6.40 -12.25 -8.27
N HIS A 340 -5.44 -13.10 -7.89
CA HIS A 340 -4.68 -12.92 -6.66
C HIS A 340 -4.05 -11.52 -6.54
N ASN A 341 -3.35 -11.06 -7.58
CA ASN A 341 -2.77 -9.72 -7.61
C ASN A 341 -3.79 -8.63 -8.00
N PHE A 342 -4.84 -8.97 -8.77
CA PHE A 342 -5.76 -7.97 -9.32
C PHE A 342 -6.93 -7.63 -8.39
N TYR A 343 -7.30 -8.54 -7.50
CA TYR A 343 -8.43 -8.37 -6.58
C TYR A 343 -8.36 -7.05 -5.80
N THR A 344 -7.19 -6.70 -5.30
CA THR A 344 -6.97 -5.45 -4.55
C THR A 344 -7.37 -4.20 -5.34
N TYR A 345 -7.17 -4.22 -6.67
CA TYR A 345 -7.60 -3.13 -7.53
C TYR A 345 -9.12 -2.98 -7.53
N LEU A 346 -9.86 -4.06 -7.77
CA LEU A 346 -11.32 -4.07 -7.79
C LEU A 346 -11.92 -3.66 -6.45
N TYR A 347 -11.35 -4.18 -5.36
CA TYR A 347 -11.77 -3.85 -4.00
C TYR A 347 -11.60 -2.35 -3.71
N ASN A 348 -10.40 -1.81 -3.90
CA ASN A 348 -10.12 -0.41 -3.64
C ASN A 348 -10.88 0.53 -4.59
N GLU A 349 -11.07 0.15 -5.86
CA GLU A 349 -11.88 0.90 -6.81
C GLU A 349 -13.34 0.99 -6.36
N CYS A 350 -13.93 -0.12 -5.92
CA CYS A 350 -15.29 -0.14 -5.40
C CYS A 350 -15.46 0.84 -4.23
N VAL A 351 -14.55 0.80 -3.26
CA VAL A 351 -14.61 1.68 -2.07
C VAL A 351 -14.34 3.13 -2.43
N PHE A 352 -13.33 3.38 -3.26
CA PHE A 352 -12.97 4.75 -3.68
C PHE A 352 -14.08 5.42 -4.48
N ASN A 353 -14.78 4.68 -5.33
CA ASN A 353 -15.92 5.19 -6.10
C ASN A 353 -17.07 5.63 -5.18
N VAL A 354 -17.34 4.92 -4.08
CA VAL A 354 -18.32 5.38 -3.07
C VAL A 354 -17.95 6.73 -2.50
N LEU A 355 -16.68 6.92 -2.15
CA LEU A 355 -16.19 8.19 -1.61
C LEU A 355 -16.27 9.32 -2.64
N LYS A 356 -15.91 9.04 -3.91
CA LYS A 356 -16.03 10.01 -5.01
C LYS A 356 -17.47 10.40 -5.29
N GLU A 357 -18.37 9.42 -5.35
CA GLU A 357 -19.80 9.67 -5.59
C GLU A 357 -20.42 10.50 -4.46
N TYR A 358 -20.03 10.23 -3.21
CA TYR A 358 -20.62 10.90 -2.05
C TYR A 358 -20.02 12.29 -1.77
N PHE A 359 -18.69 12.43 -1.82
CA PHE A 359 -17.99 13.68 -1.46
C PHE A 359 -17.60 14.53 -2.66
N GLY A 360 -17.49 13.96 -3.85
CA GLY A 360 -17.04 14.62 -5.08
C GLY A 360 -15.61 14.24 -5.48
N GLU A 361 -15.23 14.51 -6.72
CA GLU A 361 -13.99 14.05 -7.37
C GLU A 361 -12.75 14.33 -6.50
N ASN A 362 -12.28 15.44 -6.25
CA ASN A 362 -11.05 15.73 -5.50
C ASN A 362 -11.28 15.84 -3.96
N LYS A 363 -12.22 15.06 -3.44
CA LYS A 363 -12.55 15.04 -2.01
C LYS A 363 -12.57 13.63 -1.43
N ALA A 364 -12.30 12.63 -2.25
CA ALA A 364 -12.19 11.24 -1.83
C ALA A 364 -10.79 10.94 -1.30
N CYS A 365 -10.72 10.29 -0.16
CA CYS A 365 -9.51 9.77 0.43
C CYS A 365 -9.76 8.33 0.89
N LEU A 366 -8.94 7.42 0.44
CA LEU A 366 -8.89 6.04 0.89
C LEU A 366 -7.59 5.84 1.67
N PHE A 367 -7.57 4.91 2.63
CA PHE A 367 -6.34 4.53 3.32
C PHE A 367 -6.12 3.03 3.11
N ALA A 368 -5.39 2.66 2.04
CA ALA A 368 -5.34 1.31 1.51
C ALA A 368 -4.08 0.54 1.93
N ARG A 369 -4.25 -0.78 2.23
CA ARG A 369 -3.15 -1.70 2.54
C ARG A 369 -2.51 -2.25 1.27
N SER A 370 -3.25 -3.03 0.50
CA SER A 370 -2.74 -3.72 -0.68
C SER A 370 -2.92 -2.91 -1.95
N ALA A 371 -2.08 -3.19 -2.95
CA ALA A 371 -2.19 -2.57 -4.26
C ALA A 371 -1.54 -3.43 -5.36
N THR A 372 -1.88 -3.11 -6.60
CA THR A 372 -1.20 -3.54 -7.82
C THR A 372 -1.06 -2.34 -8.76
N ALA A 373 -0.53 -2.53 -9.98
CA ALA A 373 -0.45 -1.45 -10.98
C ALA A 373 -1.81 -0.80 -11.22
N GLY A 374 -1.86 0.52 -11.25
CA GLY A 374 -3.10 1.30 -11.34
C GLY A 374 -3.72 1.64 -9.97
N GLY A 375 -3.33 0.95 -8.88
CA GLY A 375 -3.81 1.23 -7.53
C GLY A 375 -3.45 2.62 -7.01
N GLN A 376 -2.43 3.26 -7.58
CA GLN A 376 -2.07 4.65 -7.27
C GLN A 376 -3.21 5.65 -7.49
N LYS A 377 -4.22 5.31 -8.27
CA LYS A 377 -5.43 6.11 -8.49
C LYS A 377 -6.29 6.27 -7.23
N PHE A 378 -6.10 5.41 -6.26
CA PHE A 378 -6.90 5.32 -5.04
C PHE A 378 -6.05 5.63 -3.80
N PRO A 379 -5.57 6.89 -3.64
CA PRO A 379 -4.72 7.23 -2.51
C PRO A 379 -5.52 7.29 -1.20
N VAL A 380 -4.88 6.98 -0.07
CA VAL A 380 -3.44 6.87 0.25
C VAL A 380 -3.08 5.42 0.51
N HIS A 381 -1.78 5.07 0.52
CA HIS A 381 -1.32 3.74 0.88
C HIS A 381 -0.35 3.80 2.07
N TRP A 382 -0.48 2.85 3.03
CA TRP A 382 0.48 2.75 4.14
C TRP A 382 1.30 1.47 4.07
N GLY A 383 2.47 1.45 4.73
CA GLY A 383 3.48 0.41 4.63
C GLY A 383 3.15 -0.92 5.31
N GLY A 384 1.94 -1.10 5.87
CA GLY A 384 1.58 -2.33 6.57
C GLY A 384 2.19 -2.44 7.98
N ASP A 385 2.32 -3.66 8.48
CA ASP A 385 2.63 -3.96 9.87
C ASP A 385 4.14 -3.91 10.15
N CYS A 386 4.65 -2.73 10.48
CA CYS A 386 6.05 -2.50 10.82
C CYS A 386 6.29 -2.67 12.34
N SER A 387 7.53 -2.99 12.72
CA SER A 387 7.90 -3.16 14.13
C SER A 387 8.42 -1.86 14.75
N GLY A 388 8.21 -1.67 16.06
CA GLY A 388 8.63 -0.48 16.80
C GLY A 388 10.14 -0.45 17.11
N ASN A 389 11.00 -0.53 16.08
CA ASN A 389 12.46 -0.50 16.21
C ASN A 389 13.12 0.24 15.02
N TYR A 390 14.41 0.58 15.15
CA TYR A 390 15.13 1.32 14.12
C TYR A 390 15.30 0.58 12.79
N ASN A 391 15.49 -0.74 12.83
CA ASN A 391 15.62 -1.53 11.60
C ASN A 391 14.35 -1.40 10.76
N SER A 392 13.20 -1.60 11.42
CA SER A 392 11.90 -1.48 10.73
C SER A 392 11.61 -0.05 10.29
N MET A 393 12.03 0.97 11.05
CA MET A 393 11.94 2.36 10.61
C MET A 393 12.72 2.60 9.31
N ALA A 394 13.94 2.06 9.21
CA ALA A 394 14.74 2.15 7.98
C ALA A 394 14.13 1.36 6.81
N GLU A 395 13.56 0.18 7.10
CA GLU A 395 12.80 -0.63 6.12
C GLU A 395 11.61 0.16 5.56
N VAL A 396 10.86 0.84 6.44
CA VAL A 396 9.73 1.69 6.04
C VAL A 396 10.17 2.83 5.14
N VAL A 397 11.30 3.50 5.42
CA VAL A 397 11.84 4.53 4.51
C VAL A 397 12.09 3.93 3.12
N ARG A 398 12.78 2.77 3.05
CA ARG A 398 13.04 2.09 1.77
C ARG A 398 11.76 1.68 1.05
N GLY A 399 10.81 1.12 1.78
CA GLY A 399 9.50 0.71 1.24
C GLY A 399 8.73 1.88 0.64
N CYS A 400 8.66 3.02 1.35
CA CYS A 400 8.04 4.25 0.86
C CYS A 400 8.72 4.75 -0.42
N LEU A 401 10.06 4.82 -0.44
CA LEU A 401 10.81 5.27 -1.62
C LEU A 401 10.61 4.34 -2.82
N SER A 402 10.64 3.03 -2.59
CA SER A 402 10.40 2.02 -3.62
C SER A 402 8.98 2.10 -4.20
N LEU A 403 7.97 2.29 -3.35
CA LEU A 403 6.58 2.45 -3.77
C LEU A 403 6.39 3.73 -4.59
N CYS A 404 6.97 4.84 -4.15
CA CYS A 404 6.92 6.11 -4.86
C CYS A 404 7.55 6.00 -6.27
N ILE A 405 8.68 5.32 -6.41
CA ILE A 405 9.29 5.02 -7.72
C ILE A 405 8.35 4.16 -8.60
N SER A 406 7.45 3.41 -8.00
CA SER A 406 6.47 2.59 -8.73
C SER A 406 5.17 3.34 -9.07
N GLY A 407 5.17 4.69 -9.02
CA GLY A 407 4.07 5.55 -9.48
C GLY A 407 3.09 5.99 -8.39
N PHE A 408 3.32 5.63 -7.12
CA PHE A 408 2.44 5.99 -6.01
C PHE A 408 2.83 7.37 -5.46
N GLY A 409 1.90 8.33 -5.55
CA GLY A 409 2.18 9.73 -5.21
C GLY A 409 2.21 10.03 -3.72
N TYR A 410 1.48 9.25 -2.92
CA TYR A 410 1.25 9.50 -1.50
C TYR A 410 1.45 8.24 -0.68
N THR A 411 2.22 8.34 0.38
CA THR A 411 2.55 7.22 1.27
C THR A 411 2.33 7.59 2.73
N SER A 412 2.03 6.59 3.54
CA SER A 412 1.95 6.65 4.98
C SER A 412 2.59 5.42 5.60
N HIS A 413 2.72 5.42 6.92
CA HIS A 413 3.18 4.29 7.70
C HIS A 413 2.71 4.46 9.14
N ASP A 414 2.86 3.42 9.95
CA ASP A 414 2.49 3.44 11.35
C ASP A 414 3.64 4.03 12.17
N MET A 415 3.52 5.31 12.54
CA MET A 415 4.54 6.01 13.31
C MET A 415 4.73 5.35 14.68
N ALA A 416 5.97 5.10 15.04
CA ALA A 416 6.43 4.34 16.20
C ALA A 416 6.15 2.82 16.12
N GLY A 417 5.87 2.31 14.91
CA GLY A 417 5.67 0.89 14.66
C GLY A 417 4.27 0.39 15.01
N PHE A 418 3.81 -0.61 14.26
CA PHE A 418 2.57 -1.33 14.54
C PHE A 418 2.83 -2.44 15.56
N GLU A 419 3.76 -3.36 15.26
CA GLU A 419 4.12 -4.46 16.13
C GLU A 419 5.03 -4.00 17.28
N ALA A 420 4.77 -4.52 18.48
CA ALA A 420 5.42 -4.13 19.72
C ALA A 420 5.20 -2.65 20.10
N THR A 421 5.80 -2.20 21.18
CA THR A 421 5.77 -0.81 21.63
C THR A 421 7.16 -0.22 21.52
N ALA A 422 7.30 0.88 20.79
CA ALA A 422 8.56 1.59 20.64
C ALA A 422 9.01 2.20 21.98
N THR A 423 10.32 2.42 22.12
CA THR A 423 10.86 3.27 23.17
C THR A 423 10.53 4.74 22.92
N PRO A 424 10.56 5.63 23.93
CA PRO A 424 10.36 7.07 23.73
C PRO A 424 11.32 7.68 22.71
N ASP A 425 12.56 7.20 22.65
CA ASP A 425 13.57 7.61 21.70
C ASP A 425 13.16 7.32 20.23
N ILE A 426 12.74 6.08 19.97
CA ILE A 426 12.24 5.68 18.64
C ILE A 426 10.95 6.45 18.30
N TYR A 427 10.05 6.63 19.26
CA TYR A 427 8.82 7.41 19.04
C TYR A 427 9.13 8.83 18.52
N LYS A 428 10.04 9.54 19.19
CA LYS A 428 10.43 10.91 18.83
C LYS A 428 11.03 10.99 17.43
N ARG A 429 11.95 10.11 17.09
CA ARG A 429 12.60 10.06 15.77
C ARG A 429 11.63 9.64 14.67
N TRP A 430 10.77 8.67 14.97
CA TRP A 430 9.75 8.26 14.01
C TRP A 430 8.66 9.33 13.80
N ALA A 431 8.29 10.06 14.84
CA ALA A 431 7.38 11.21 14.71
C ALA A 431 7.96 12.28 13.77
N ALA A 432 9.25 12.61 13.91
CA ALA A 432 9.93 13.53 13.01
C ALA A 432 9.88 13.05 11.54
N PHE A 433 10.23 11.79 11.29
CA PHE A 433 10.14 11.17 9.96
C PHE A 433 8.68 11.13 9.45
N GLY A 434 7.75 10.66 10.26
CA GLY A 434 6.36 10.48 9.88
C GLY A 434 5.66 11.80 9.53
N MET A 435 6.02 12.89 10.21
CA MET A 435 5.47 14.21 9.88
C MET A 435 6.06 14.80 8.59
N PHE A 436 7.20 14.30 8.12
CA PHE A 436 7.78 14.59 6.80
C PHE A 436 7.51 13.49 5.76
N SER A 437 6.50 12.66 6.00
CA SER A 437 5.84 11.84 4.97
C SER A 437 4.60 12.57 4.45
N SER A 438 4.09 12.21 3.28
CA SER A 438 2.89 12.87 2.74
C SER A 438 1.71 12.76 3.72
N HIS A 439 1.48 11.57 4.26
CA HIS A 439 0.43 11.30 5.24
C HIS A 439 1.03 10.73 6.52
N SER A 440 0.47 11.09 7.68
CA SER A 440 1.05 10.85 8.99
C SER A 440 0.02 10.25 9.94
N ARG A 441 0.25 9.02 10.41
CA ARG A 441 -0.69 8.27 11.24
C ARG A 441 -0.01 7.66 12.47
N LEU A 442 -0.58 7.92 13.64
CA LEU A 442 -0.27 7.23 14.88
C LEU A 442 -1.16 6.00 15.01
N HIS A 443 -0.58 4.81 14.87
CA HIS A 443 -1.29 3.53 14.93
C HIS A 443 -0.38 2.45 15.52
N GLY A 444 -0.95 1.54 16.29
CA GLY A 444 -0.25 0.43 16.90
C GLY A 444 -1.12 -0.82 17.02
N ASN A 445 -0.52 -1.95 17.41
CA ASN A 445 -1.24 -3.18 17.64
C ASN A 445 -1.90 -3.18 19.03
N GLN A 446 -1.12 -3.39 20.10
CA GLN A 446 -1.64 -3.66 21.45
C GLN A 446 -1.60 -2.45 22.39
N SER A 447 -1.14 -1.31 21.93
CA SER A 447 -1.03 -0.09 22.73
C SER A 447 -1.33 1.16 21.88
N TYR A 448 -1.84 2.17 22.57
CA TYR A 448 -2.09 3.47 21.94
C TYR A 448 -0.78 4.20 21.64
N ARG A 449 -0.79 5.05 20.61
CA ARG A 449 0.37 5.83 20.17
C ARG A 449 0.27 7.31 20.55
N VAL A 450 -0.54 7.65 21.55
CA VAL A 450 -0.58 9.01 22.11
C VAL A 450 0.74 9.33 22.82
N PRO A 451 1.33 10.52 22.64
CA PRO A 451 2.72 10.77 23.03
C PRO A 451 2.97 10.76 24.54
N TRP A 452 1.99 11.13 25.35
CA TRP A 452 2.15 11.13 26.83
C TRP A 452 2.25 9.76 27.48
N LEU A 453 1.97 8.69 26.74
CA LEU A 453 2.26 7.32 27.17
C LEU A 453 3.74 6.92 27.02
N PHE A 454 4.53 7.76 26.35
CA PHE A 454 5.96 7.57 26.19
C PHE A 454 6.74 8.46 27.16
N ASP A 455 6.73 9.77 26.96
CA ASP A 455 7.27 10.78 27.88
C ASP A 455 6.80 12.20 27.48
N GLU A 456 7.10 13.21 28.30
CA GLU A 456 6.74 14.61 28.01
C GLU A 456 7.49 15.16 26.80
N GLU A 457 8.74 14.78 26.59
CA GLU A 457 9.52 15.17 25.41
C GLU A 457 8.88 14.66 24.12
N SER A 458 8.28 13.47 24.14
CA SER A 458 7.50 12.93 23.01
C SER A 458 6.30 13.82 22.66
N CYS A 459 5.66 14.42 23.68
CA CYS A 459 4.61 15.43 23.45
C CYS A 459 5.16 16.67 22.76
N ASP A 460 6.30 17.17 23.23
CA ASP A 460 6.93 18.37 22.67
C ASP A 460 7.39 18.14 21.23
N VAL A 461 8.01 17.01 20.94
CA VAL A 461 8.48 16.64 19.59
C VAL A 461 7.30 16.49 18.64
N LEU A 462 6.26 15.73 19.01
CA LEU A 462 5.09 15.56 18.15
C LEU A 462 4.38 16.88 17.90
N ARG A 463 4.20 17.73 18.93
CA ARG A 463 3.64 19.08 18.80
C ARG A 463 4.43 19.93 17.83
N PHE A 464 5.76 19.93 17.98
CA PHE A 464 6.63 20.72 17.10
C PHE A 464 6.48 20.33 15.64
N PHE A 465 6.62 19.04 15.33
CA PHE A 465 6.55 18.56 13.94
C PHE A 465 5.16 18.65 13.34
N THR A 466 4.11 18.43 14.12
CA THR A 466 2.72 18.58 13.65
C THR A 466 2.43 20.04 13.28
N LYS A 467 2.82 21.00 14.14
CA LYS A 467 2.68 22.44 13.85
C LYS A 467 3.56 22.88 12.67
N LEU A 468 4.77 22.32 12.55
CA LEU A 468 5.64 22.59 11.42
C LEU A 468 5.02 22.13 10.11
N LYS A 469 4.49 20.89 10.08
CA LYS A 469 3.76 20.38 8.90
C LYS A 469 2.55 21.25 8.57
N GLY A 470 1.81 21.72 9.59
CA GLY A 470 0.72 22.68 9.40
C GLY A 470 1.15 23.98 8.73
N LYS A 471 2.32 24.53 9.09
CA LYS A 471 2.90 25.70 8.43
C LYS A 471 3.34 25.43 6.99
N LEU A 472 3.73 24.18 6.71
CA LEU A 472 4.16 23.75 5.37
C LEU A 472 2.97 23.36 4.48
N MET A 473 1.73 23.37 4.97
CA MET A 473 0.57 22.93 4.19
C MET A 473 0.40 23.61 2.82
N PRO A 474 0.62 24.94 2.65
CA PRO A 474 0.55 25.54 1.33
C PRO A 474 1.58 24.96 0.34
N TYR A 475 2.79 24.68 0.82
CA TYR A 475 3.82 24.00 0.03
C TYR A 475 3.43 22.56 -0.29
N LEU A 476 3.03 21.79 0.72
CA LEU A 476 2.64 20.39 0.56
C LEU A 476 1.44 20.24 -0.38
N TRP A 477 0.47 21.16 -0.29
CA TRP A 477 -0.68 21.18 -1.18
C TRP A 477 -0.28 21.45 -2.64
N ALA A 478 0.64 22.39 -2.89
CA ALA A 478 1.18 22.62 -4.22
C ALA A 478 1.90 21.38 -4.77
N GLN A 479 2.65 20.67 -3.93
CA GLN A 479 3.28 19.40 -4.33
C GLN A 479 2.24 18.30 -4.60
N ALA A 480 1.16 18.24 -3.83
CA ALA A 480 0.07 17.29 -4.06
C ALA A 480 -0.65 17.54 -5.40
N ILE A 481 -0.90 18.80 -5.75
CA ILE A 481 -1.43 19.18 -7.08
C ILE A 481 -0.46 18.72 -8.18
N LYS A 482 0.83 19.00 -8.04
CA LYS A 482 1.84 18.54 -9.00
C LYS A 482 1.87 17.01 -9.13
N THR A 483 1.74 16.29 -8.01
CA THR A 483 1.64 14.82 -8.00
C THR A 483 0.44 14.34 -8.81
N HIS A 484 -0.71 14.96 -8.62
CA HIS A 484 -1.93 14.64 -9.36
C HIS A 484 -1.81 14.94 -10.86
N GLU A 485 -1.25 16.09 -11.23
CA GLU A 485 -1.17 16.53 -12.62
C GLU A 485 -0.04 15.82 -13.39
N VAL A 486 1.10 15.59 -12.76
CA VAL A 486 2.32 15.12 -13.42
C VAL A 486 2.63 13.65 -13.12
N GLY A 487 2.19 13.12 -11.96
CA GLY A 487 2.52 11.76 -11.52
C GLY A 487 3.84 11.66 -10.74
N VAL A 488 4.42 12.79 -10.33
CA VAL A 488 5.66 12.84 -9.52
C VAL A 488 5.30 12.73 -8.05
N PRO A 489 5.86 11.79 -7.29
CA PRO A 489 5.48 11.60 -5.89
C PRO A 489 5.92 12.76 -4.99
N VAL A 490 5.21 12.95 -3.86
CA VAL A 490 5.59 13.92 -2.83
C VAL A 490 6.90 13.52 -2.14
N MET A 491 7.08 12.23 -1.83
CA MET A 491 8.30 11.68 -1.25
C MET A 491 9.13 11.05 -2.36
N ARG A 492 10.31 11.61 -2.64
CA ARG A 492 11.13 11.18 -3.78
C ARG A 492 12.51 10.70 -3.36
N ALA A 493 12.88 9.52 -3.81
CA ALA A 493 14.25 9.04 -3.70
C ALA A 493 15.22 10.01 -4.39
N MET A 494 16.41 10.20 -3.80
CA MET A 494 17.42 11.14 -4.30
C MET A 494 17.74 10.93 -5.79
N VAL A 495 17.76 9.70 -6.26
CA VAL A 495 18.03 9.37 -7.66
C VAL A 495 17.03 10.00 -8.65
N ILE A 496 15.80 10.30 -8.24
CA ILE A 496 14.79 10.88 -9.13
C ILE A 496 15.19 12.31 -9.54
N ASP A 497 15.66 13.10 -8.58
CA ASP A 497 16.02 14.51 -8.80
C ASP A 497 17.52 14.71 -9.13
N PHE A 498 18.39 13.76 -8.73
CA PHE A 498 19.86 13.88 -8.79
C PHE A 498 20.49 12.62 -9.43
N ALA A 499 19.95 12.17 -10.56
CA ALA A 499 20.42 10.95 -11.26
C ALA A 499 21.87 11.07 -11.77
N ASP A 500 22.38 12.27 -11.97
CA ASP A 500 23.75 12.52 -12.43
C ASP A 500 24.79 12.50 -11.29
N ASP A 501 24.36 12.50 -10.03
CA ASP A 501 25.24 12.34 -8.86
C ASP A 501 25.37 10.87 -8.50
N PRO A 502 26.56 10.24 -8.66
CA PRO A 502 26.75 8.83 -8.33
C PRO A 502 26.43 8.48 -6.87
N THR A 503 26.57 9.42 -5.92
CA THR A 503 26.22 9.21 -4.52
C THR A 503 24.72 9.00 -4.35
N CYS A 504 23.89 9.70 -5.13
CA CYS A 504 22.44 9.64 -5.04
C CYS A 504 21.85 8.33 -5.61
N LEU A 505 22.62 7.57 -6.39
CA LEU A 505 22.14 6.32 -7.02
C LEU A 505 21.82 5.22 -5.99
N THR A 506 22.43 5.24 -4.82
CA THR A 506 22.25 4.19 -3.79
C THR A 506 21.72 4.72 -2.45
N LEU A 507 21.39 6.01 -2.36
CA LEU A 507 20.90 6.61 -1.12
C LEU A 507 19.48 6.15 -0.79
N ASP A 508 19.31 5.55 0.39
CA ASP A 508 18.06 5.02 0.90
C ASP A 508 17.68 5.56 2.30
N ARG A 509 18.48 6.51 2.84
CA ARG A 509 18.30 7.09 4.19
C ARG A 509 18.04 8.57 4.18
N GLN A 510 17.83 9.15 3.01
CA GLN A 510 17.38 10.52 2.82
C GLN A 510 16.55 10.62 1.54
N TYR A 511 15.72 11.65 1.46
CA TYR A 511 14.82 11.85 0.33
C TYR A 511 14.42 13.31 0.18
N MET A 512 13.88 13.66 -0.99
CA MET A 512 13.22 14.94 -1.21
C MET A 512 11.76 14.85 -0.79
N PHE A 513 11.31 15.80 0.01
CA PHE A 513 9.93 16.04 0.35
C PHE A 513 9.41 17.21 -0.49
N GLY A 514 8.80 16.89 -1.63
CA GLY A 514 8.54 17.85 -2.68
C GLY A 514 9.82 18.36 -3.35
N ASP A 515 9.76 19.54 -3.96
CA ASP A 515 10.84 20.07 -4.80
C ASP A 515 12.01 20.68 -4.02
N ASN A 516 11.78 21.12 -2.76
CA ASN A 516 12.71 22.05 -2.11
C ASN A 516 13.15 21.62 -0.70
N ILE A 517 12.64 20.53 -0.14
CA ILE A 517 12.96 20.10 1.22
C ILE A 517 13.65 18.75 1.17
N LEU A 518 14.90 18.69 1.66
CA LEU A 518 15.61 17.44 1.88
C LEU A 518 15.35 16.97 3.31
N VAL A 519 15.01 15.69 3.46
CA VAL A 519 14.76 15.03 4.74
C VAL A 519 15.74 13.88 4.92
N ALA A 520 16.46 13.88 6.04
CA ALA A 520 17.38 12.81 6.44
C ALA A 520 17.01 12.33 7.86
N PRO A 521 16.18 11.30 7.98
CA PRO A 521 15.76 10.76 9.27
C PRO A 521 16.95 10.16 10.04
N ILE A 522 16.94 10.29 11.36
CA ILE A 522 17.88 9.57 12.22
C ILE A 522 17.33 8.16 12.44
N LEU A 523 18.11 7.16 12.03
CA LEU A 523 17.70 5.75 11.98
C LEU A 523 18.49 4.84 12.94
N ASN A 524 19.07 5.41 13.98
CA ASN A 524 19.80 4.69 15.02
C ASN A 524 19.70 5.41 16.38
N ASP A 525 20.13 4.75 17.44
CA ASP A 525 20.16 5.27 18.80
C ASP A 525 21.34 6.24 19.06
N GLU A 526 22.38 6.16 18.26
CA GLU A 526 23.55 7.06 18.35
C GLU A 526 23.24 8.48 17.92
N GLY A 527 22.20 8.70 17.14
CA GLY A 527 21.75 10.02 16.69
C GLY A 527 22.57 10.62 15.55
N ILE A 528 23.25 9.78 14.80
CA ILE A 528 24.14 10.15 13.68
C ILE A 528 23.69 9.51 12.37
#